data_95c2967710ee00730cb680120568f02c
#
_entry.id   95c2967710ee00730cb680120568f02c
#
_cell.length_a   1.000
_cell.length_b   1.000
_cell.length_c   1.000
_cell.angle_alpha   90.00
_cell.angle_beta   90.00
_cell.angle_gamma   90.00
#
_symmetry.space_group_name_H-M   'P 1'
#
loop_
_entity.id
_entity.type
_entity.pdbx_description
1 polymer ?
#
loop_
_entity_poly.entity_id
_entity_poly.type
_entity_poly.pdbx_seq_one_letter_code
_entity_poly.pdbx_strand_id
1 'polypeptide(L)'
;MQVYLCLCAKVMIILKEVYQAESVYLCTMCDGPMNHFHLQLIPRYKEEKRGSSNFVKPRKEYIEEKDKINEIRKRLNWSLEMDIQGLKRVEEIDIDEYLKFRERIKTPMANPEWLGDFSKEDLERMLKKDSKIWIYYQDKKPVCSMMLIPATPENLEKFNLAYKETEVVDYGPMFVDPTYRGNGLQYQMLKELDKIAKQKGYKYAIVTVHPDNTYSIRNIEQDNFKLLATKTFSRGKRNIYLKKYLDS
;
A
#
# COMPACT_ATOMS: atom_id res chain seq x y z
N MET A 1 5.88 16.95 10.00
CA MET A 1 4.92 18.08 10.01
C MET A 1 4.60 18.59 8.60
N GLN A 2 5.59 18.92 7.76
CA GLN A 2 5.37 19.46 6.41
C GLN A 2 4.49 18.57 5.50
N VAL A 3 4.72 17.26 5.48
CA VAL A 3 3.91 16.29 4.69
C VAL A 3 2.46 16.28 5.15
N TYR A 4 2.22 16.36 6.45
CA TYR A 4 0.88 16.37 7.03
C TYR A 4 0.09 17.63 6.66
N LEU A 5 0.73 18.80 6.67
CA LEU A 5 0.11 20.06 6.25
C LEU A 5 -0.20 20.08 4.75
N CYS A 6 0.68 19.51 3.92
CA CYS A 6 0.43 19.35 2.49
C CYS A 6 -0.78 18.46 2.21
N LEU A 7 -0.92 17.36 2.96
CA LEU A 7 -2.10 16.49 2.86
C LEU A 7 -3.37 17.24 3.28
N CYS A 8 -3.33 17.96 4.39
CA CYS A 8 -4.47 18.77 4.83
C CYS A 8 -4.89 19.81 3.79
N ALA A 9 -3.93 20.50 3.16
CA ALA A 9 -4.24 21.47 2.11
C ALA A 9 -4.93 20.82 0.91
N LYS A 10 -4.47 19.65 0.47
CA LYS A 10 -5.14 18.89 -0.61
C LYS A 10 -6.56 18.47 -0.23
N VAL A 11 -6.75 17.94 0.97
CA VAL A 11 -8.08 17.54 1.48
C VAL A 11 -9.00 18.75 1.56
N MET A 12 -8.52 19.90 2.02
CA MET A 12 -9.30 21.14 2.08
C MET A 12 -9.79 21.59 0.69
N ILE A 13 -8.95 21.50 -0.33
CA ILE A 13 -9.33 21.84 -1.71
C ILE A 13 -10.43 20.89 -2.19
N ILE A 14 -10.24 19.59 -2.02
CA ILE A 14 -11.21 18.59 -2.45
C ILE A 14 -12.54 18.75 -1.72
N LEU A 15 -12.52 18.94 -0.40
CA LEU A 15 -13.72 19.18 0.39
C LEU A 15 -14.46 20.43 -0.07
N LYS A 16 -13.73 21.52 -0.34
CA LYS A 16 -14.31 22.76 -0.82
C LYS A 16 -15.07 22.54 -2.14
N GLU A 17 -14.50 21.80 -3.07
CA GLU A 17 -15.10 21.52 -4.37
C GLU A 17 -16.27 20.53 -4.27
N VAL A 18 -16.09 19.38 -3.60
CA VAL A 18 -17.12 18.34 -3.51
C VAL A 18 -18.35 18.81 -2.74
N TYR A 19 -18.16 19.61 -1.69
CA TYR A 19 -19.25 20.16 -0.89
C TYR A 19 -19.71 21.55 -1.34
N GLN A 20 -19.11 22.12 -2.40
CA GLN A 20 -19.38 23.48 -2.87
C GLN A 20 -19.30 24.52 -1.74
N ALA A 21 -18.36 24.29 -0.81
CA ALA A 21 -18.17 25.14 0.34
C ALA A 21 -17.45 26.45 -0.04
N GLU A 22 -17.79 27.56 0.61
CA GLU A 22 -17.11 28.83 0.44
C GLU A 22 -15.68 28.76 0.97
N SER A 23 -15.49 28.07 2.10
CA SER A 23 -14.20 27.83 2.73
C SER A 23 -14.20 26.53 3.51
N VAL A 24 -13.01 26.05 3.88
CA VAL A 24 -12.83 24.91 4.79
C VAL A 24 -11.98 25.40 5.94
N TYR A 25 -12.51 25.29 7.16
CA TYR A 25 -11.76 25.59 8.37
C TYR A 25 -10.91 24.38 8.77
N LEU A 26 -9.74 24.69 9.30
CA LEU A 26 -8.85 23.72 9.92
C LEU A 26 -8.82 24.00 11.43
N CYS A 27 -9.17 23.00 12.21
CA CYS A 27 -9.19 23.10 13.66
C CYS A 27 -8.39 21.94 14.27
N THR A 28 -7.66 22.22 15.34
CA THR A 28 -7.02 21.20 16.17
C THR A 28 -7.70 21.18 17.54
N MET A 29 -8.03 19.99 18.03
CA MET A 29 -8.53 19.81 19.39
C MET A 29 -7.73 18.69 20.05
N CYS A 30 -7.37 18.93 21.30
CA CYS A 30 -6.60 18.01 22.14
C CYS A 30 -7.40 17.77 23.44
N ASP A 31 -8.47 16.98 23.32
CA ASP A 31 -9.35 16.69 24.45
C ASP A 31 -9.16 15.24 24.91
N GLY A 32 -8.92 15.05 26.19
CA GLY A 32 -8.92 13.74 26.83
C GLY A 32 -7.58 13.24 27.34
N PRO A 33 -7.59 12.08 28.02
CA PRO A 33 -6.42 11.53 28.73
C PRO A 33 -5.31 11.02 27.79
N MET A 34 -5.64 10.74 26.52
CA MET A 34 -4.66 10.39 25.49
C MET A 34 -4.52 11.55 24.51
N ASN A 35 -3.51 12.38 24.76
CA ASN A 35 -3.21 13.51 23.91
C ASN A 35 -2.60 13.05 22.58
N HIS A 36 -3.39 13.02 21.51
CA HIS A 36 -2.93 12.76 20.15
C HIS A 36 -3.27 13.93 19.23
N PHE A 37 -2.36 14.26 18.36
CA PHE A 37 -2.56 15.32 17.39
C PHE A 37 -3.54 14.88 16.30
N HIS A 38 -4.66 15.60 16.16
CA HIS A 38 -5.58 15.43 15.04
C HIS A 38 -6.05 16.77 14.50
N LEU A 39 -6.40 16.79 13.22
CA LEU A 39 -6.95 17.94 12.53
C LEU A 39 -8.37 17.63 12.09
N GLN A 40 -9.27 18.54 12.39
CA GLN A 40 -10.64 18.53 11.88
C GLN A 40 -10.75 19.53 10.74
N LEU A 41 -11.37 19.11 9.64
CA LEU A 41 -11.64 19.92 8.48
C LEU A 41 -13.14 20.11 8.35
N ILE A 42 -13.58 21.36 8.45
CA ILE A 42 -15.01 21.71 8.55
C ILE A 42 -15.36 22.61 7.37
N PRO A 43 -16.15 22.10 6.41
CA PRO A 43 -16.68 22.93 5.33
C PRO A 43 -17.62 24.01 5.90
N ARG A 44 -17.49 25.24 5.41
CA ARG A 44 -18.36 26.37 5.71
C ARG A 44 -19.06 26.84 4.44
N TYR A 45 -20.35 26.99 4.49
CA TYR A 45 -21.16 27.45 3.38
C TYR A 45 -21.38 28.96 3.43
N LYS A 46 -21.79 29.56 2.29
CA LYS A 46 -21.92 31.00 2.11
C LYS A 46 -22.89 31.66 3.10
N GLU A 47 -23.95 30.94 3.46
CA GLU A 47 -25.01 31.39 4.37
C GLU A 47 -24.62 31.30 5.83
N GLU A 48 -23.50 30.68 6.13
CA GLU A 48 -23.06 30.47 7.51
C GLU A 48 -22.15 31.61 7.97
N LYS A 49 -22.32 32.00 9.24
CA LYS A 49 -21.48 33.04 9.87
C LYS A 49 -20.00 32.61 9.86
N ARG A 50 -19.11 33.57 9.66
CA ARG A 50 -17.67 33.34 9.80
C ARG A 50 -17.27 33.18 11.28
N GLY A 51 -16.25 32.38 11.54
CA GLY A 51 -15.62 32.25 12.84
C GLY A 51 -15.93 30.97 13.60
N SER A 52 -15.57 30.97 14.86
CA SER A 52 -15.57 29.79 15.74
C SER A 52 -16.97 29.22 16.05
N SER A 53 -18.03 29.98 15.86
CA SER A 53 -19.40 29.47 16.03
C SER A 53 -19.73 28.24 15.17
N ASN A 54 -18.97 28.02 14.11
CA ASN A 54 -19.12 26.82 13.26
C ASN A 54 -18.53 25.56 13.90
N PHE A 55 -17.64 25.69 14.89
CA PHE A 55 -17.03 24.54 15.57
C PHE A 55 -17.89 23.97 16.70
N VAL A 56 -18.89 24.74 17.16
CA VAL A 56 -19.70 24.42 18.36
C VAL A 56 -21.14 24.07 17.99
N LYS A 57 -21.41 23.74 16.74
CA LYS A 57 -22.76 23.32 16.32
C LYS A 57 -23.15 22.00 16.97
N PRO A 58 -24.36 21.91 17.59
CA PRO A 58 -24.85 20.61 18.03
C PRO A 58 -24.97 19.67 16.85
N ARG A 59 -24.46 18.45 17.01
CA ARG A 59 -24.62 17.37 16.01
C ARG A 59 -26.09 17.00 15.93
N LYS A 60 -26.78 17.46 14.91
CA LYS A 60 -28.20 17.17 14.75
C LYS A 60 -28.44 15.77 14.20
N GLU A 61 -27.79 15.39 13.17
CA GLU A 61 -27.84 14.04 12.56
C GLU A 61 -26.62 13.83 11.70
N TYR A 62 -26.12 12.59 11.66
CA TYR A 62 -25.10 12.20 10.70
C TYR A 62 -25.80 11.76 9.41
N ILE A 63 -25.74 12.60 8.39
CA ILE A 63 -26.08 12.18 7.05
C ILE A 63 -24.83 11.61 6.40
N GLU A 64 -24.81 10.31 6.17
CA GLU A 64 -23.72 9.67 5.45
C GLU A 64 -23.90 9.88 3.95
N GLU A 65 -23.26 10.90 3.40
CA GLU A 65 -23.27 11.18 1.96
C GLU A 65 -22.24 10.28 1.24
N LYS A 66 -22.61 9.01 1.05
CA LYS A 66 -21.71 7.96 0.50
C LYS A 66 -21.07 8.36 -0.83
N ASP A 67 -21.82 9.01 -1.71
CA ASP A 67 -21.32 9.42 -3.03
C ASP A 67 -20.23 10.49 -2.92
N LYS A 68 -20.43 11.49 -2.06
CA LYS A 68 -19.42 12.53 -1.79
C LYS A 68 -18.18 11.94 -1.11
N ILE A 69 -18.39 11.04 -0.16
CA ILE A 69 -17.27 10.34 0.50
C ILE A 69 -16.45 9.53 -0.50
N ASN A 70 -17.12 8.83 -1.41
CA ASN A 70 -16.43 8.05 -2.44
C ASN A 70 -15.71 8.96 -3.44
N GLU A 71 -16.30 10.07 -3.83
CA GLU A 71 -15.65 11.07 -4.69
C GLU A 71 -14.40 11.67 -4.02
N ILE A 72 -14.48 12.01 -2.72
CA ILE A 72 -13.32 12.49 -1.94
C ILE A 72 -12.23 11.42 -1.90
N ARG A 73 -12.59 10.16 -1.60
CA ARG A 73 -11.65 9.04 -1.59
C ARG A 73 -10.97 8.87 -2.94
N LYS A 74 -11.74 8.88 -4.02
CA LYS A 74 -11.23 8.80 -5.38
C LYS A 74 -10.24 9.92 -5.69
N ARG A 75 -10.55 11.17 -5.34
CA ARG A 75 -9.68 12.32 -5.56
C ARG A 75 -8.43 12.30 -4.68
N LEU A 76 -8.54 11.81 -3.45
CA LEU A 76 -7.39 11.63 -2.56
C LEU A 76 -6.47 10.50 -3.01
N ASN A 77 -7.03 9.42 -3.52
CA ASN A 77 -6.27 8.31 -4.09
C ASN A 77 -5.68 8.65 -5.47
N TRP A 78 -6.22 9.65 -6.16
CA TRP A 78 -5.83 10.05 -7.51
C TRP A 78 -4.46 10.72 -7.60
N SER A 79 -3.84 11.08 -6.49
CA SER A 79 -2.57 11.80 -6.52
C SER A 79 -1.32 10.97 -6.77
N LEU A 80 -1.43 9.63 -6.84
CA LEU A 80 -0.33 8.72 -7.12
C LEU A 80 -0.84 7.48 -7.87
N GLU A 81 -1.45 7.67 -9.04
CA GLU A 81 -1.50 6.56 -9.99
C GLU A 81 -0.07 6.22 -10.37
N MET A 82 0.31 4.95 -10.18
CA MET A 82 1.59 4.47 -10.71
C MET A 82 1.52 4.57 -12.23
N ASP A 83 2.30 5.47 -12.80
CA ASP A 83 2.53 5.45 -14.23
C ASP A 83 3.34 4.19 -14.56
N ILE A 84 2.78 3.31 -15.38
CA ILE A 84 3.47 2.10 -15.85
C ILE A 84 4.79 2.45 -16.53
N GLN A 85 4.89 3.62 -17.16
CA GLN A 85 6.13 4.11 -17.77
C GLN A 85 7.22 4.46 -16.73
N GLY A 86 6.83 4.73 -15.47
CA GLY A 86 7.75 4.96 -14.36
C GLY A 86 8.27 3.67 -13.70
N LEU A 87 7.75 2.50 -14.09
CA LEU A 87 8.23 1.22 -13.56
C LEU A 87 9.53 0.81 -14.26
N LYS A 88 10.62 0.90 -13.53
CA LYS A 88 11.91 0.37 -13.96
C LYS A 88 12.06 -1.07 -13.45
N ARG A 89 12.29 -2.03 -14.35
CA ARG A 89 12.67 -3.39 -13.97
C ARG A 89 14.09 -3.39 -13.44
N VAL A 90 14.31 -4.01 -12.29
CA VAL A 90 15.66 -4.25 -11.76
C VAL A 90 16.31 -5.36 -12.58
N GLU A 91 17.49 -5.07 -13.09
CA GLU A 91 18.38 -6.02 -13.72
C GLU A 91 19.59 -6.29 -12.82
N GLU A 92 20.45 -7.22 -13.21
CA GLU A 92 21.59 -7.63 -12.38
C GLU A 92 22.49 -6.43 -11.99
N ILE A 93 22.67 -5.47 -12.88
CA ILE A 93 23.43 -4.24 -12.63
C ILE A 93 22.74 -3.27 -11.63
N ASP A 94 21.45 -3.41 -11.42
CA ASP A 94 20.65 -2.52 -10.56
C ASP A 94 20.43 -3.09 -9.15
N ILE A 95 20.96 -4.28 -8.84
CA ILE A 95 20.76 -4.98 -7.56
C ILE A 95 21.26 -4.13 -6.40
N ASP A 96 22.39 -3.47 -6.54
CA ASP A 96 22.95 -2.63 -5.49
C ASP A 96 22.07 -1.41 -5.20
N GLU A 97 21.44 -0.82 -6.24
CA GLU A 97 20.46 0.26 -6.07
C GLU A 97 19.21 -0.25 -5.33
N TYR A 98 18.70 -1.42 -5.71
CA TYR A 98 17.57 -2.05 -5.03
C TYR A 98 17.87 -2.31 -3.55
N LEU A 99 19.02 -2.88 -3.24
CA LEU A 99 19.44 -3.15 -1.86
C LEU A 99 19.58 -1.87 -1.04
N LYS A 100 20.20 -0.82 -1.60
CA LYS A 100 20.29 0.50 -0.94
C LYS A 100 18.92 1.10 -0.68
N PHE A 101 18.00 1.02 -1.65
CA PHE A 101 16.64 1.50 -1.49
C PHE A 101 15.91 0.71 -0.40
N ARG A 102 15.99 -0.61 -0.43
CA ARG A 102 15.36 -1.47 0.57
C ARG A 102 15.92 -1.20 1.98
N GLU A 103 17.23 -1.06 2.14
CA GLU A 103 17.86 -0.77 3.43
C GLU A 103 17.41 0.59 3.98
N ARG A 104 17.33 1.61 3.15
CA ARG A 104 16.79 2.92 3.51
C ARG A 104 15.34 2.83 4.05
N ILE A 105 14.54 1.91 3.54
CA ILE A 105 13.17 1.69 4.02
C ILE A 105 13.16 0.89 5.32
N LYS A 106 14.01 -0.12 5.43
CA LYS A 106 14.02 -1.07 6.53
C LYS A 106 14.61 -0.51 7.82
N THR A 107 15.72 0.22 7.72
CA THR A 107 16.45 0.75 8.89
C THR A 107 15.58 1.57 9.86
N PRO A 108 14.70 2.49 9.39
CA PRO A 108 13.85 3.26 10.29
C PRO A 108 12.54 2.54 10.69
N MET A 109 12.34 1.27 10.30
CA MET A 109 11.12 0.55 10.67
C MET A 109 11.14 0.15 12.13
N ALA A 110 10.02 0.36 12.82
CA ALA A 110 9.81 -0.13 14.20
C ALA A 110 9.84 -1.66 14.26
N ASN A 111 9.43 -2.33 13.19
CA ASN A 111 9.40 -3.79 13.07
C ASN A 111 10.12 -4.20 11.76
N PRO A 112 11.45 -4.21 11.74
CA PRO A 112 12.24 -4.50 10.53
C PRO A 112 12.03 -5.94 10.01
N GLU A 113 11.59 -6.88 10.86
CA GLU A 113 11.24 -8.24 10.49
C GLU A 113 10.01 -8.35 9.56
N TRP A 114 9.21 -7.28 9.42
CA TRP A 114 8.11 -7.24 8.47
C TRP A 114 8.57 -7.23 7.02
N LEU A 115 9.77 -6.75 6.76
CA LEU A 115 10.40 -6.75 5.45
C LEU A 115 11.46 -7.85 5.37
N GLY A 116 11.23 -8.86 4.55
CA GLY A 116 12.13 -9.99 4.35
C GLY A 116 13.55 -9.57 3.91
N ASP A 117 14.55 -10.34 4.28
CA ASP A 117 15.95 -10.12 3.89
C ASP A 117 16.33 -10.99 2.71
N PHE A 118 17.07 -10.38 1.79
CA PHE A 118 17.74 -11.05 0.68
C PHE A 118 19.18 -10.54 0.61
N SER A 119 20.13 -11.45 0.45
CA SER A 119 21.50 -11.08 0.09
C SER A 119 21.58 -10.72 -1.40
N LYS A 120 22.69 -10.16 -1.81
CA LYS A 120 22.96 -9.89 -3.22
C LYS A 120 22.91 -11.19 -4.04
N GLU A 121 23.53 -12.23 -3.52
CA GLU A 121 23.61 -13.57 -4.13
C GLU A 121 22.22 -14.20 -4.24
N ASP A 122 21.34 -14.00 -3.25
CA ASP A 122 19.96 -14.46 -3.32
C ASP A 122 19.22 -13.79 -4.47
N LEU A 123 19.36 -12.47 -4.62
CA LEU A 123 18.69 -11.71 -5.69
C LEU A 123 19.22 -12.09 -7.07
N GLU A 124 20.55 -12.23 -7.23
CA GLU A 124 21.17 -12.69 -8.47
C GLU A 124 20.63 -14.08 -8.86
N ARG A 125 20.57 -15.01 -7.90
CA ARG A 125 20.01 -16.34 -8.13
C ARG A 125 18.54 -16.31 -8.51
N MET A 126 17.74 -15.45 -7.85
CA MET A 126 16.32 -15.30 -8.13
C MET A 126 16.07 -14.70 -9.50
N LEU A 127 16.82 -13.70 -9.90
CA LEU A 127 16.71 -13.08 -11.24
C LEU A 127 17.07 -14.07 -12.35
N LYS A 128 18.07 -14.92 -12.14
CA LYS A 128 18.44 -16.03 -13.06
C LYS A 128 17.35 -17.09 -13.18
N LYS A 129 16.49 -17.24 -12.16
CA LYS A 129 15.32 -18.15 -12.14
C LYS A 129 14.00 -17.48 -12.52
N ASP A 130 14.05 -16.48 -13.39
CA ASP A 130 12.90 -15.74 -13.93
C ASP A 130 12.08 -14.91 -12.92
N SER A 131 12.59 -14.68 -11.71
CA SER A 131 12.01 -13.67 -10.83
C SER A 131 12.14 -12.29 -11.45
N LYS A 132 11.19 -11.42 -11.17
CA LYS A 132 11.16 -10.06 -11.70
C LYS A 132 10.99 -9.08 -10.54
N ILE A 133 11.77 -8.02 -10.59
CA ILE A 133 11.74 -6.94 -9.60
C ILE A 133 11.52 -5.63 -10.36
N TRP A 134 10.62 -4.80 -9.84
CA TRP A 134 10.36 -3.47 -10.36
C TRP A 134 10.54 -2.44 -9.26
N ILE A 135 11.10 -1.30 -9.63
CA ILE A 135 11.15 -0.09 -8.82
C ILE A 135 10.36 0.99 -9.55
N TYR A 136 9.47 1.64 -8.85
CA TYR A 136 8.78 2.82 -9.33
C TYR A 136 9.52 4.08 -8.87
N TYR A 137 9.75 5.00 -9.80
CA TYR A 137 10.42 6.27 -9.55
C TYR A 137 9.46 7.42 -9.75
N GLN A 138 9.56 8.42 -8.88
CA GLN A 138 8.96 9.73 -9.06
C GLN A 138 10.07 10.78 -8.92
N ASP A 139 10.19 11.67 -9.89
CA ASP A 139 11.25 12.71 -9.91
C ASP A 139 12.64 12.11 -9.67
N LYS A 140 12.95 10.99 -10.33
CA LYS A 140 14.21 10.23 -10.21
C LYS A 140 14.48 9.65 -8.82
N LYS A 141 13.50 9.66 -7.91
CA LYS A 141 13.61 9.05 -6.59
C LYS A 141 12.83 7.74 -6.53
N PRO A 142 13.39 6.65 -6.02
CA PRO A 142 12.66 5.41 -5.86
C PRO A 142 11.59 5.56 -4.77
N VAL A 143 10.34 5.21 -5.11
CA VAL A 143 9.14 5.41 -4.29
C VAL A 143 8.61 4.11 -3.72
N CYS A 144 8.53 3.07 -4.54
CA CYS A 144 8.09 1.75 -4.11
C CYS A 144 8.72 0.66 -4.97
N SER A 145 8.66 -0.58 -4.48
CA SER A 145 9.13 -1.76 -5.20
C SER A 145 8.18 -2.92 -5.04
N MET A 146 8.07 -3.72 -6.08
CA MET A 146 7.32 -4.96 -6.12
C MET A 146 8.14 -6.07 -6.76
N MET A 147 7.86 -7.32 -6.37
CA MET A 147 8.58 -8.49 -6.87
C MET A 147 7.61 -9.61 -7.23
N LEU A 148 7.88 -10.31 -8.31
CA LEU A 148 7.18 -11.50 -8.75
C LEU A 148 8.17 -12.66 -8.80
N ILE A 149 7.88 -13.74 -8.08
CA ILE A 149 8.75 -14.90 -7.91
C ILE A 149 8.00 -16.15 -8.38
N PRO A 150 8.45 -16.84 -9.44
CA PRO A 150 7.88 -18.14 -9.80
C PRO A 150 7.95 -19.09 -8.60
N ALA A 151 6.89 -19.83 -8.35
CA ALA A 151 6.90 -20.81 -7.27
C ALA A 151 7.92 -21.92 -7.56
N THR A 152 8.49 -22.48 -6.50
CA THR A 152 9.35 -23.67 -6.58
C THR A 152 8.68 -24.83 -5.87
N PRO A 153 9.00 -26.10 -6.20
CA PRO A 153 8.49 -27.27 -5.49
C PRO A 153 8.67 -27.17 -3.98
N GLU A 154 9.85 -26.69 -3.54
CA GLU A 154 10.17 -26.47 -2.14
C GLU A 154 9.22 -25.44 -1.47
N ASN A 155 8.91 -24.34 -2.15
CA ASN A 155 8.00 -23.33 -1.63
C ASN A 155 6.56 -23.87 -1.55
N LEU A 156 6.12 -24.64 -2.55
CA LEU A 156 4.79 -25.25 -2.55
C LEU A 156 4.65 -26.27 -1.40
N GLU A 157 5.63 -27.12 -1.20
CA GLU A 157 5.69 -28.07 -0.07
C GLU A 157 5.67 -27.32 1.26
N LYS A 158 6.52 -26.31 1.42
CA LYS A 158 6.59 -25.47 2.61
C LYS A 158 5.25 -24.83 2.97
N PHE A 159 4.45 -24.49 1.98
CA PHE A 159 3.12 -23.88 2.16
C PHE A 159 1.99 -24.93 2.19
N ASN A 160 2.27 -26.23 1.98
CA ASN A 160 1.31 -27.32 1.83
C ASN A 160 0.34 -27.09 0.67
N LEU A 161 0.85 -26.69 -0.47
CA LEU A 161 0.08 -26.42 -1.68
C LEU A 161 0.25 -27.55 -2.69
N ALA A 162 -0.85 -28.22 -3.02
CA ALA A 162 -0.89 -29.28 -4.01
C ALA A 162 -1.15 -28.76 -5.44
N TYR A 163 -0.43 -27.69 -5.85
CA TYR A 163 -0.50 -27.11 -7.17
C TYR A 163 0.79 -27.37 -7.94
N LYS A 164 0.72 -27.20 -9.27
CA LYS A 164 1.92 -27.20 -10.10
C LYS A 164 2.66 -25.87 -9.94
N GLU A 165 4.00 -25.91 -9.90
CA GLU A 165 4.83 -24.70 -9.82
C GLU A 165 4.56 -23.71 -10.97
N THR A 166 4.25 -24.23 -12.17
CA THR A 166 3.90 -23.42 -13.34
C THR A 166 2.57 -22.68 -13.21
N GLU A 167 1.74 -23.04 -12.23
CA GLU A 167 0.43 -22.43 -12.00
C GLU A 167 0.46 -21.38 -10.89
N VAL A 168 1.53 -21.33 -10.10
CA VAL A 168 1.61 -20.50 -8.87
C VAL A 168 2.74 -19.49 -8.96
N VAL A 169 2.46 -18.28 -8.52
CA VAL A 169 3.45 -17.21 -8.37
C VAL A 169 3.42 -16.65 -6.96
N ASP A 170 4.59 -16.33 -6.41
CA ASP A 170 4.72 -15.63 -5.12
C ASP A 170 4.93 -14.14 -5.39
N TYR A 171 4.09 -13.32 -4.76
CA TYR A 171 4.30 -11.89 -4.70
C TYR A 171 5.27 -11.60 -3.57
N GLY A 172 6.53 -11.45 -3.97
CA GLY A 172 7.63 -11.20 -3.06
C GLY A 172 7.51 -9.88 -2.31
N PRO A 173 8.55 -9.44 -1.63
CA PRO A 173 8.45 -8.25 -0.81
C PRO A 173 8.03 -7.04 -1.64
N MET A 174 6.95 -6.40 -1.15
CA MET A 174 6.49 -5.10 -1.61
C MET A 174 6.75 -4.08 -0.52
N PHE A 175 7.35 -2.95 -0.87
CA PHE A 175 7.59 -1.89 0.09
C PHE A 175 7.42 -0.51 -0.53
N VAL A 176 7.04 0.43 0.30
CA VAL A 176 6.77 1.82 -0.06
C VAL A 176 7.58 2.73 0.84
N ASP A 177 8.25 3.71 0.25
CA ASP A 177 8.94 4.76 0.99
C ASP A 177 7.99 5.41 2.00
N PRO A 178 8.37 5.57 3.27
CA PRO A 178 7.53 6.14 4.32
C PRO A 178 6.85 7.46 3.93
N THR A 179 7.53 8.30 3.16
CA THR A 179 7.00 9.61 2.73
C THR A 179 5.85 9.50 1.72
N TYR A 180 5.69 8.33 1.09
CA TYR A 180 4.63 8.06 0.10
C TYR A 180 3.58 7.06 0.60
N ARG A 181 3.65 6.64 1.87
CA ARG A 181 2.62 5.77 2.47
C ARG A 181 1.28 6.48 2.57
N GLY A 182 0.20 5.71 2.69
CA GLY A 182 -1.17 6.25 2.74
C GLY A 182 -1.78 6.59 1.38
N ASN A 183 -1.05 6.46 0.28
CA ASN A 183 -1.52 6.76 -1.08
C ASN A 183 -1.98 5.52 -1.88
N GLY A 184 -2.21 4.38 -1.22
CA GLY A 184 -2.69 3.18 -1.87
C GLY A 184 -1.68 2.46 -2.77
N LEU A 185 -0.39 2.84 -2.76
CA LEU A 185 0.62 2.29 -3.67
C LEU A 185 0.77 0.77 -3.55
N GLN A 186 0.69 0.20 -2.35
CA GLN A 186 0.77 -1.25 -2.20
C GLN A 186 -0.39 -1.96 -2.91
N TYR A 187 -1.61 -1.42 -2.81
CA TYR A 187 -2.77 -1.97 -3.52
C TYR A 187 -2.61 -1.85 -5.04
N GLN A 188 -2.08 -0.74 -5.53
CA GLN A 188 -1.79 -0.56 -6.95
C GLN A 188 -0.73 -1.56 -7.44
N MET A 189 0.33 -1.79 -6.66
CA MET A 189 1.35 -2.81 -6.96
C MET A 189 0.75 -4.22 -7.05
N LEU A 190 -0.17 -4.58 -6.13
CA LEU A 190 -0.89 -5.86 -6.19
C LEU A 190 -1.67 -5.99 -7.51
N LYS A 191 -2.38 -4.93 -7.93
CA LYS A 191 -3.12 -4.91 -9.20
C LYS A 191 -2.22 -5.05 -10.42
N GLU A 192 -1.05 -4.43 -10.42
CA GLU A 192 -0.08 -4.58 -11.51
C GLU A 192 0.53 -5.97 -11.54
N LEU A 193 0.87 -6.54 -10.39
CA LEU A 193 1.34 -7.93 -10.29
C LEU A 193 0.27 -8.92 -10.78
N ASP A 194 -1.01 -8.68 -10.50
CA ASP A 194 -2.12 -9.49 -11.00
C ASP A 194 -2.20 -9.49 -12.54
N LYS A 195 -2.04 -8.33 -13.15
CA LYS A 195 -2.03 -8.22 -14.62
C LYS A 195 -0.87 -9.02 -15.20
N ILE A 196 0.33 -8.84 -14.65
CA ILE A 196 1.53 -9.55 -15.11
C ILE A 196 1.39 -11.05 -14.90
N ALA A 197 0.90 -11.48 -13.74
CA ALA A 197 0.71 -12.90 -13.43
C ALA A 197 -0.29 -13.57 -14.37
N LYS A 198 -1.43 -12.92 -14.63
CA LYS A 198 -2.44 -13.41 -15.58
C LYS A 198 -1.89 -13.49 -17.01
N GLN A 199 -1.16 -12.47 -17.48
CA GLN A 199 -0.53 -12.47 -18.80
C GLN A 199 0.49 -13.61 -18.95
N LYS A 200 1.14 -14.02 -17.86
CA LYS A 200 2.06 -15.17 -17.82
C LYS A 200 1.36 -16.52 -17.66
N GLY A 201 0.03 -16.56 -17.51
CA GLY A 201 -0.76 -17.78 -17.40
C GLY A 201 -0.79 -18.40 -16.00
N TYR A 202 -0.37 -17.68 -14.94
CA TYR A 202 -0.52 -18.16 -13.57
C TYR A 202 -1.99 -18.21 -13.17
N LYS A 203 -2.37 -19.25 -12.44
CA LYS A 203 -3.73 -19.48 -11.93
C LYS A 203 -3.88 -19.04 -10.46
N TYR A 204 -2.79 -19.00 -9.74
CA TYR A 204 -2.76 -18.69 -8.32
C TYR A 204 -1.64 -17.71 -7.98
N ALA A 205 -1.90 -16.81 -7.06
CA ALA A 205 -0.88 -15.99 -6.43
C ALA A 205 -0.83 -16.27 -4.93
N ILE A 206 0.36 -16.30 -4.37
CA ILE A 206 0.61 -16.39 -2.92
C ILE A 206 1.25 -15.08 -2.45
N VAL A 207 0.97 -14.75 -1.20
CA VAL A 207 1.66 -13.66 -0.50
C VAL A 207 1.88 -14.09 0.95
N THR A 208 3.03 -13.77 1.51
CA THR A 208 3.31 -13.98 2.93
C THR A 208 3.49 -12.64 3.64
N VAL A 209 2.90 -12.51 4.83
CA VAL A 209 2.94 -11.28 5.60
C VAL A 209 3.05 -11.57 7.10
N HIS A 210 3.74 -10.71 7.85
CA HIS A 210 3.76 -10.81 9.31
C HIS A 210 2.35 -10.59 9.88
N PRO A 211 1.88 -11.40 10.86
CA PRO A 211 0.52 -11.28 11.40
C PRO A 211 0.17 -9.90 11.95
N ASP A 212 1.15 -9.18 12.49
CA ASP A 212 0.94 -7.86 13.08
C ASP A 212 1.02 -6.71 12.06
N ASN A 213 1.36 -7.01 10.79
CA ASN A 213 1.39 -6.01 9.73
C ASN A 213 -0.01 -5.77 9.16
N THR A 214 -0.87 -5.17 9.99
CA THR A 214 -2.28 -4.90 9.66
C THR A 214 -2.46 -4.01 8.44
N TYR A 215 -1.50 -3.14 8.14
CA TYR A 215 -1.54 -2.28 6.95
C TYR A 215 -1.43 -3.10 5.67
N SER A 216 -0.46 -4.02 5.62
CA SER A 216 -0.27 -4.92 4.48
C SER A 216 -1.43 -5.89 4.33
N ILE A 217 -1.90 -6.46 5.45
CA ILE A 217 -3.03 -7.40 5.48
C ILE A 217 -4.28 -6.79 4.86
N ARG A 218 -4.64 -5.56 5.22
CA ARG A 218 -5.80 -4.87 4.64
C ARG A 218 -5.74 -4.78 3.12
N ASN A 219 -4.59 -4.40 2.56
CA ASN A 219 -4.42 -4.29 1.11
C ASN A 219 -4.51 -5.65 0.42
N ILE A 220 -3.93 -6.70 1.03
CA ILE A 220 -3.94 -8.07 0.54
C ILE A 220 -5.39 -8.60 0.51
N GLU A 221 -6.14 -8.43 1.60
CA GLU A 221 -7.54 -8.86 1.70
C GLU A 221 -8.47 -8.07 0.77
N GLN A 222 -8.23 -6.76 0.64
CA GLN A 222 -8.96 -5.90 -0.31
C GLN A 222 -8.73 -6.35 -1.77
N ASP A 223 -7.58 -6.94 -2.07
CA ASP A 223 -7.27 -7.51 -3.37
C ASP A 223 -7.73 -8.97 -3.53
N ASN A 224 -8.67 -9.41 -2.70
CA ASN A 224 -9.30 -10.74 -2.73
C ASN A 224 -8.37 -11.92 -2.41
N PHE A 225 -7.23 -11.70 -1.80
CA PHE A 225 -6.47 -12.79 -1.21
C PHE A 225 -7.20 -13.31 0.04
N LYS A 226 -7.17 -14.62 0.22
CA LYS A 226 -7.76 -15.30 1.38
C LYS A 226 -6.68 -15.92 2.24
N LEU A 227 -6.82 -15.77 3.56
CA LEU A 227 -5.91 -16.41 4.50
C LEU A 227 -6.02 -17.93 4.35
N LEU A 228 -4.91 -18.57 4.05
CA LEU A 228 -4.80 -20.01 3.92
C LEU A 228 -4.33 -20.65 5.24
N ALA A 229 -3.25 -20.13 5.80
CA ALA A 229 -2.63 -20.65 7.01
C ALA A 229 -1.75 -19.59 7.69
N THR A 230 -1.43 -19.86 8.97
CA THR A 230 -0.36 -19.16 9.68
C THR A 230 0.71 -20.18 10.06
N LYS A 231 1.96 -19.93 9.66
CA LYS A 231 3.09 -20.83 9.94
C LYS A 231 4.25 -20.06 10.55
N THR A 232 5.06 -20.79 11.32
CA THR A 232 6.33 -20.27 11.86
C THR A 232 7.48 -20.77 11.00
N PHE A 233 8.27 -19.85 10.49
CA PHE A 233 9.47 -20.09 9.71
C PHE A 233 10.70 -19.62 10.49
N SER A 234 11.90 -19.88 9.96
CA SER A 234 13.16 -19.40 10.55
C SER A 234 13.18 -17.88 10.80
N ARG A 235 12.45 -17.12 9.97
CA ARG A 235 12.29 -15.66 10.05
C ARG A 235 11.04 -15.20 10.80
N GLY A 236 10.48 -16.05 11.67
CA GLY A 236 9.30 -15.75 12.48
C GLY A 236 7.98 -16.18 11.85
N LYS A 237 6.90 -15.77 12.51
CA LYS A 237 5.53 -16.13 12.16
C LYS A 237 5.08 -15.39 10.90
N ARG A 238 4.39 -16.10 10.00
CA ARG A 238 3.83 -15.52 8.76
C ARG A 238 2.44 -16.06 8.49
N ASN A 239 1.55 -15.16 8.10
CA ASN A 239 0.30 -15.49 7.44
C ASN A 239 0.57 -15.75 5.96
N ILE A 240 0.02 -16.82 5.45
CA ILE A 240 0.08 -17.22 4.04
C ILE A 240 -1.28 -16.92 3.44
N TYR A 241 -1.33 -16.07 2.44
CA TYR A 241 -2.54 -15.74 1.71
C TYR A 241 -2.46 -16.31 0.30
N LEU A 242 -3.60 -16.77 -0.20
CA LEU A 242 -3.75 -17.31 -1.54
C LEU A 242 -4.85 -16.55 -2.28
N LYS A 243 -4.61 -16.28 -3.55
CA LYS A 243 -5.59 -15.75 -4.49
C LYS A 243 -5.66 -16.70 -5.68
N LYS A 244 -6.89 -17.10 -6.05
CA LYS A 244 -7.18 -17.80 -7.30
C LYS A 244 -7.63 -16.78 -8.33
N TYR A 245 -7.02 -16.81 -9.51
CA TYR A 245 -7.55 -16.09 -10.66
C TYR A 245 -8.71 -16.87 -11.25
N LEU A 246 -9.79 -16.16 -11.51
CA LEU A 246 -10.88 -16.73 -12.27
C LEU A 246 -10.42 -16.87 -13.73
N ASP A 247 -10.70 -18.01 -14.32
CA ASP A 247 -10.49 -18.21 -15.74
C ASP A 247 -11.33 -17.17 -16.48
N SER A 248 -10.67 -16.32 -17.29
CA SER A 248 -11.32 -15.30 -18.12
C SER A 248 -11.84 -15.91 -19.38
#